data_eb1be974a4859de5af40a285cf2218f0
#
_entry.id   eb1be974a4859de5af40a285cf2218f0
#
_cell.length_a   1.000
_cell.length_b   1.000
_cell.length_c   1.000
_cell.angle_alpha   90.00
_cell.angle_beta   90.00
_cell.angle_gamma   90.00
#
_symmetry.space_group_name_H-M   'P 1'
#
loop_
_entity.id
_entity.type
_entity.pdbx_description
1 polymer ?
#
loop_
_entity_poly.entity_id
_entity_poly.type
_entity_poly.pdbx_seq_one_letter_code
_entity_poly.pdbx_strand_id
1 'polypeptide(L)'
;MVRRALGRDAAPPVPPYPRLEDTLAGLEAEAAAVRRRVAGDHTVLLDRMARMAELGGWNVHRPANYEEALGYIGALAASLGVERVVRTAQEVFEQVPVDAVLQDLGVSVTTVAHGEAHSRESLRQEIIAAGIGITGADYALAETGTVVLLARQGMGRLVSLVPPVHVALVRPQDVLETLDDFFLLRRLQYHREGGEMGSYLNFITGPSRTADIEQTLVVGVHGPKEVHLVLLG
;
A
#
# COMPACT_ATOMS: atom_id res chain seq x y z
N MET A 1 -29.37 -2.01 -19.13
CA MET A 1 -29.34 -0.88 -20.06
C MET A 1 -28.12 -0.92 -21.00
N VAL A 2 -26.86 -0.99 -20.53
CA VAL A 2 -25.64 -0.97 -21.37
C VAL A 2 -25.57 -2.12 -22.40
N ARG A 3 -25.93 -3.36 -22.02
CA ARG A 3 -25.88 -4.52 -22.93
C ARG A 3 -26.79 -4.35 -24.14
N ARG A 4 -28.00 -3.81 -23.94
CA ARG A 4 -28.99 -3.56 -25.02
C ARG A 4 -28.51 -2.46 -25.96
N ALA A 5 -27.83 -1.43 -25.43
CA ALA A 5 -27.24 -0.36 -26.24
C ALA A 5 -26.05 -0.85 -27.10
N LEU A 6 -25.40 -1.94 -26.69
CA LEU A 6 -24.32 -2.57 -27.46
C LEU A 6 -24.79 -3.71 -28.38
N GLY A 7 -26.11 -3.90 -28.56
CA GLY A 7 -26.67 -4.99 -29.38
C GLY A 7 -26.37 -6.39 -28.84
N ARG A 8 -26.11 -6.54 -27.53
CA ARG A 8 -25.79 -7.80 -26.86
C ARG A 8 -26.98 -8.26 -26.02
N ASP A 9 -27.92 -8.97 -26.64
CA ASP A 9 -29.13 -9.45 -25.97
C ASP A 9 -28.89 -10.59 -24.98
N ALA A 10 -27.78 -11.33 -25.12
CA ALA A 10 -27.35 -12.35 -24.17
C ALA A 10 -25.96 -12.03 -23.60
N ALA A 11 -25.73 -12.38 -22.34
CA ALA A 11 -24.36 -12.39 -21.82
C ALA A 11 -23.56 -13.43 -22.61
N PRO A 12 -22.35 -13.09 -23.13
CA PRO A 12 -21.49 -14.11 -23.68
C PRO A 12 -21.24 -15.17 -22.59
N PRO A 13 -21.15 -16.46 -22.95
CA PRO A 13 -20.77 -17.48 -21.98
C PRO A 13 -19.46 -17.02 -21.33
N VAL A 14 -19.45 -16.98 -20.00
CA VAL A 14 -18.20 -16.72 -19.26
C VAL A 14 -17.28 -17.91 -19.60
N PRO A 15 -16.12 -17.70 -20.24
CA PRO A 15 -15.20 -18.79 -20.48
C PRO A 15 -14.84 -19.41 -19.14
N PRO A 16 -14.70 -20.74 -19.05
CA PRO A 16 -14.24 -21.36 -17.81
C PRO A 16 -12.85 -20.82 -17.51
N TYR A 17 -12.72 -20.12 -16.40
CA TYR A 17 -11.42 -19.77 -15.86
C TYR A 17 -11.02 -20.89 -14.90
N PRO A 18 -10.05 -21.76 -15.24
CA PRO A 18 -9.66 -22.89 -14.40
C PRO A 18 -9.34 -22.47 -12.96
N ARG A 19 -8.81 -21.26 -12.78
CA ARG A 19 -8.50 -20.70 -11.45
C ARG A 19 -9.72 -20.30 -10.62
N LEU A 20 -10.93 -20.27 -11.18
CA LEU A 20 -12.18 -20.05 -10.42
C LEU A 20 -12.76 -21.37 -9.88
N GLU A 21 -12.25 -22.51 -10.32
CA GLU A 21 -12.63 -23.85 -9.88
C GLU A 21 -11.73 -24.38 -8.74
N ASP A 22 -10.79 -23.55 -8.26
CA ASP A 22 -9.88 -23.91 -7.17
C ASP A 22 -10.66 -24.30 -5.91
N THR A 23 -10.34 -25.45 -5.36
CA THR A 23 -10.91 -25.86 -4.07
C THR A 23 -10.22 -25.12 -2.93
N LEU A 24 -10.94 -24.87 -1.84
CA LEU A 24 -10.37 -24.25 -0.64
C LEU A 24 -9.11 -25.00 -0.16
N ALA A 25 -9.14 -26.33 -0.14
CA ALA A 25 -7.99 -27.16 0.26
C ALA A 25 -6.79 -26.99 -0.69
N GLY A 26 -7.02 -26.88 -2.00
CA GLY A 26 -5.98 -26.60 -2.99
C GLY A 26 -5.32 -25.24 -2.76
N LEU A 27 -6.15 -24.18 -2.59
CA LEU A 27 -5.65 -22.85 -2.28
C LEU A 27 -4.88 -22.78 -0.96
N GLU A 28 -5.31 -23.52 0.06
CA GLU A 28 -4.60 -23.61 1.34
C GLU A 28 -3.22 -24.26 1.19
N ALA A 29 -3.12 -25.33 0.41
CA ALA A 29 -1.85 -26.00 0.15
C ALA A 29 -0.87 -25.10 -0.63
N GLU A 30 -1.34 -24.42 -1.67
CA GLU A 30 -0.56 -23.48 -2.46
C GLU A 30 -0.13 -22.26 -1.62
N ALA A 31 -1.03 -21.67 -0.83
CA ALA A 31 -0.71 -20.56 0.05
C ALA A 31 0.32 -20.94 1.13
N ALA A 32 0.26 -22.16 1.64
CA ALA A 32 1.27 -22.68 2.57
C ALA A 32 2.64 -22.82 1.87
N ALA A 33 2.67 -23.22 0.60
CA ALA A 33 3.92 -23.28 -0.19
C ALA A 33 4.52 -21.88 -0.41
N VAL A 34 3.68 -20.90 -0.77
CA VAL A 34 4.11 -19.49 -0.90
C VAL A 34 4.73 -18.99 0.41
N ARG A 35 4.04 -19.16 1.53
CA ARG A 35 4.53 -18.72 2.84
C ARG A 35 5.86 -19.37 3.24
N ARG A 36 6.04 -20.67 2.95
CA ARG A 36 7.31 -21.37 3.21
C ARG A 36 8.44 -20.81 2.35
N ARG A 37 8.18 -20.55 1.06
CA ARG A 37 9.17 -19.97 0.14
C ARG A 37 9.57 -18.56 0.61
N VAL A 38 8.61 -17.70 0.90
CA VAL A 38 8.86 -16.35 1.41
C VAL A 38 9.69 -16.38 2.69
N ALA A 39 9.37 -17.27 3.63
CA ALA A 39 10.12 -17.40 4.87
C ALA A 39 11.56 -17.92 4.66
N GLY A 40 11.79 -18.78 3.66
CA GLY A 40 13.12 -19.30 3.31
C GLY A 40 14.00 -18.28 2.57
N ASP A 41 13.41 -17.44 1.76
CA ASP A 41 14.12 -16.52 0.85
C ASP A 41 14.04 -15.06 1.29
N HIS A 42 13.72 -14.82 2.54
CA HIS A 42 13.35 -13.52 3.11
C HIS A 42 14.35 -12.39 2.77
N THR A 43 15.66 -12.62 3.03
CA THR A 43 16.70 -11.62 2.74
C THR A 43 16.79 -11.32 1.23
N VAL A 44 16.71 -12.35 0.40
CA VAL A 44 16.76 -12.20 -1.07
C VAL A 44 15.55 -11.40 -1.58
N LEU A 45 14.36 -11.64 -1.01
CA LEU A 45 13.16 -10.92 -1.37
C LEU A 45 13.21 -9.45 -0.94
N LEU A 46 13.74 -9.14 0.25
CA LEU A 46 13.95 -7.76 0.70
C LEU A 46 14.97 -7.02 -0.18
N ASP A 47 16.06 -7.66 -0.56
CA ASP A 47 17.07 -7.07 -1.46
C ASP A 47 16.49 -6.82 -2.86
N ARG A 48 15.69 -7.75 -3.37
CA ARG A 48 14.98 -7.58 -4.65
C ARG A 48 13.95 -6.47 -4.56
N MET A 49 13.14 -6.42 -3.49
CA MET A 49 12.15 -5.38 -3.25
C MET A 49 12.80 -4.01 -3.24
N ALA A 50 13.90 -3.82 -2.48
CA ALA A 50 14.62 -2.56 -2.41
C ALA A 50 15.08 -2.11 -3.79
N ARG A 51 15.80 -2.97 -4.52
CA ARG A 51 16.32 -2.66 -5.86
C ARG A 51 15.20 -2.32 -6.85
N MET A 52 14.11 -3.09 -6.87
CA MET A 52 13.01 -2.84 -7.80
C MET A 52 12.23 -1.58 -7.44
N ALA A 53 12.09 -1.27 -6.16
CA ALA A 53 11.48 -0.04 -5.69
C ALA A 53 12.32 1.19 -6.10
N GLU A 54 13.64 1.16 -5.93
CA GLU A 54 14.54 2.23 -6.38
C GLU A 54 14.40 2.48 -7.89
N LEU A 55 14.35 1.42 -8.70
CA LEU A 55 14.10 1.52 -10.15
C LEU A 55 12.72 2.14 -10.45
N GLY A 56 11.72 1.88 -9.61
CA GLY A 56 10.39 2.49 -9.68
C GLY A 56 10.38 3.98 -9.30
N GLY A 57 11.43 4.46 -8.63
CA GLY A 57 11.56 5.84 -8.17
C GLY A 57 11.17 6.06 -6.71
N TRP A 58 11.14 5.02 -5.90
CA TRP A 58 11.06 5.14 -4.47
C TRP A 58 12.39 5.59 -3.86
N ASN A 59 12.32 6.44 -2.85
CA ASN A 59 13.42 6.66 -1.92
C ASN A 59 13.40 5.52 -0.90
N VAL A 60 14.28 4.54 -1.07
CA VAL A 60 14.30 3.34 -0.22
C VAL A 60 15.18 3.55 1.00
N HIS A 61 14.63 3.29 2.19
CA HIS A 61 15.35 3.29 3.45
C HIS A 61 15.24 1.91 4.10
N ARG A 62 16.37 1.34 4.52
CA ARG A 62 16.47 0.04 5.19
C ARG A 62 17.04 0.24 6.58
N PRO A 63 16.20 0.56 7.57
CA PRO A 63 16.66 0.79 8.93
C PRO A 63 17.13 -0.53 9.58
N ALA A 64 18.18 -0.47 10.36
CA ALA A 64 18.66 -1.61 11.13
C ALA A 64 17.72 -2.00 12.30
N ASN A 65 16.86 -1.07 12.71
CA ASN A 65 15.88 -1.26 13.78
C ASN A 65 14.75 -0.23 13.68
N TYR A 66 13.74 -0.38 14.53
CA TYR A 66 12.58 0.54 14.55
C TYR A 66 12.94 1.96 14.99
N GLU A 67 13.96 2.14 15.83
CA GLU A 67 14.41 3.47 16.25
C GLU A 67 15.00 4.25 15.08
N GLU A 68 15.80 3.60 14.24
CA GLU A 68 16.32 4.21 13.00
C GLU A 68 15.20 4.55 12.01
N ALA A 69 14.18 3.68 11.90
CA ALA A 69 12.99 3.98 11.09
C ALA A 69 12.26 5.24 11.58
N LEU A 70 12.06 5.37 12.88
CA LEU A 70 11.46 6.55 13.52
C LEU A 70 12.33 7.80 13.30
N GLY A 71 13.64 7.68 13.48
CA GLY A 71 14.60 8.77 13.22
C GLY A 71 14.54 9.27 11.77
N TYR A 72 14.45 8.34 10.80
CA TYR A 72 14.30 8.68 9.40
C TYR A 72 13.02 9.47 9.12
N ILE A 73 11.87 9.01 9.64
CA ILE A 73 10.57 9.66 9.44
C ILE A 73 10.56 11.04 10.08
N GLY A 74 11.10 11.17 11.30
CA GLY A 74 11.24 12.47 11.98
C GLY A 74 12.13 13.45 11.22
N ALA A 75 13.28 12.98 10.75
CA ALA A 75 14.20 13.80 9.94
C ALA A 75 13.56 14.23 8.61
N LEU A 76 12.81 13.35 7.95
CA LEU A 76 12.07 13.67 6.74
C LEU A 76 11.03 14.76 7.01
N ALA A 77 10.21 14.63 8.05
CA ALA A 77 9.20 15.61 8.42
C ALA A 77 9.84 16.98 8.73
N ALA A 78 10.94 16.99 9.48
CA ALA A 78 11.68 18.23 9.81
C ALA A 78 12.29 18.87 8.56
N SER A 79 12.91 18.09 7.66
CA SER A 79 13.53 18.59 6.43
C SER A 79 12.53 19.24 5.46
N LEU A 80 11.31 18.73 5.44
CA LEU A 80 10.22 19.24 4.62
C LEU A 80 9.45 20.39 5.30
N GLY A 81 9.69 20.64 6.59
CA GLY A 81 8.99 21.66 7.37
C GLY A 81 7.47 21.40 7.46
N VAL A 82 7.05 20.15 7.51
CA VAL A 82 5.63 19.81 7.55
C VAL A 82 5.08 20.01 8.95
N GLU A 83 3.87 20.58 9.03
CA GLU A 83 3.16 20.79 10.30
C GLU A 83 2.12 19.71 10.56
N ARG A 84 1.72 18.98 9.51
CA ARG A 84 0.62 17.98 9.59
C ARG A 84 0.99 16.71 8.83
N VAL A 85 0.75 15.60 9.48
CA VAL A 85 0.91 14.25 8.94
C VAL A 85 -0.41 13.50 9.12
N VAL A 86 -0.80 12.73 8.12
CA VAL A 86 -1.91 11.77 8.23
C VAL A 86 -1.36 10.36 8.09
N ARG A 87 -1.92 9.42 8.85
CA ARG A 87 -1.56 8.01 8.72
C ARG A 87 -2.77 7.09 8.75
N THR A 88 -2.58 5.90 8.25
CA THR A 88 -3.54 4.80 8.38
C THR A 88 -3.44 4.12 9.76
N ALA A 89 -4.34 3.19 10.04
CA ALA A 89 -4.44 2.51 11.34
C ALA A 89 -3.98 1.04 11.28
N GLN A 90 -2.92 0.73 10.49
CA GLN A 90 -2.38 -0.64 10.39
C GLN A 90 -1.54 -1.00 11.62
N GLU A 91 -1.42 -2.32 11.88
CA GLU A 91 -0.68 -2.88 13.02
C GLU A 91 0.80 -2.49 13.07
N VAL A 92 1.41 -2.17 11.92
CA VAL A 92 2.82 -1.76 11.87
C VAL A 92 3.10 -0.55 12.77
N PHE A 93 2.12 0.31 13.02
CA PHE A 93 2.27 1.47 13.89
C PHE A 93 2.33 1.13 15.38
N GLU A 94 2.00 -0.10 15.78
CA GLU A 94 2.27 -0.60 17.13
C GLU A 94 3.76 -0.87 17.34
N GLN A 95 4.46 -1.28 16.27
CA GLN A 95 5.91 -1.55 16.28
C GLN A 95 6.72 -0.28 15.98
N VAL A 96 6.19 0.60 15.13
CA VAL A 96 6.81 1.87 14.73
C VAL A 96 5.86 3.02 15.12
N PRO A 97 5.89 3.47 16.38
CA PRO A 97 4.96 4.48 16.91
C PRO A 97 5.36 5.90 16.45
N VAL A 98 5.12 6.19 15.17
CA VAL A 98 5.50 7.46 14.52
C VAL A 98 4.89 8.70 15.18
N ASP A 99 3.73 8.54 15.83
CA ASP A 99 2.99 9.66 16.42
C ASP A 99 3.81 10.39 17.48
N ALA A 100 4.48 9.64 18.38
CA ALA A 100 5.28 10.23 19.46
C ALA A 100 6.44 11.08 18.92
N VAL A 101 7.22 10.53 18.00
CA VAL A 101 8.38 11.23 17.41
C VAL A 101 7.95 12.48 16.64
N LEU A 102 6.84 12.42 15.91
CA LEU A 102 6.34 13.56 15.15
C LEU A 102 5.75 14.64 16.08
N GLN A 103 5.05 14.25 17.13
CA GLN A 103 4.52 15.19 18.14
C GLN A 103 5.63 15.89 18.92
N ASP A 104 6.73 15.20 19.25
CA ASP A 104 7.91 15.79 19.89
C ASP A 104 8.56 16.86 18.99
N LEU A 105 8.40 16.76 17.67
CA LEU A 105 8.82 17.76 16.69
C LEU A 105 7.79 18.88 16.45
N GLY A 106 6.66 18.85 17.17
CA GLY A 106 5.56 19.83 17.00
C GLY A 106 4.67 19.55 15.80
N VAL A 107 4.76 18.36 15.20
CA VAL A 107 3.96 17.96 14.03
C VAL A 107 2.64 17.33 14.50
N SER A 108 1.51 17.82 14.00
CA SER A 108 0.21 17.24 14.26
C SER A 108 0.02 15.94 13.45
N VAL A 109 -0.37 14.85 14.12
CA VAL A 109 -0.63 13.55 13.47
C VAL A 109 -2.09 13.19 13.60
N THR A 110 -2.74 12.93 12.45
CA THR A 110 -4.13 12.45 12.40
C THR A 110 -4.19 11.03 11.87
N THR A 111 -4.72 10.10 12.69
CA THR A 111 -5.01 8.74 12.24
C THR A 111 -6.31 8.71 11.46
N VAL A 112 -6.24 8.30 10.19
CA VAL A 112 -7.41 8.20 9.32
C VAL A 112 -8.09 6.85 9.56
N ALA A 113 -8.97 6.84 10.56
CA ALA A 113 -9.82 5.69 10.90
C ALA A 113 -11.29 6.15 10.92
N HIS A 114 -12.19 5.32 10.40
CA HIS A 114 -13.62 5.59 10.54
C HIS A 114 -14.04 5.30 11.99
N GLY A 115 -14.56 6.33 12.67
CA GLY A 115 -15.07 6.25 14.03
C GLY A 115 -15.90 7.48 14.38
N GLU A 116 -16.49 7.51 15.57
CA GLU A 116 -17.33 8.62 16.04
C GLU A 116 -16.55 9.92 16.27
N ALA A 117 -15.22 9.86 16.38
CA ALA A 117 -14.38 11.02 16.71
C ALA A 117 -14.21 12.03 15.56
N HIS A 118 -14.35 11.59 14.30
CA HIS A 118 -14.13 12.46 13.15
C HIS A 118 -15.18 12.24 12.06
N SER A 119 -15.78 13.32 11.57
CA SER A 119 -16.64 13.26 10.40
C SER A 119 -15.79 12.96 9.14
N ARG A 120 -16.44 12.40 8.12
CA ARG A 120 -15.78 12.15 6.81
C ARG A 120 -15.20 13.43 6.21
N GLU A 121 -15.91 14.54 6.36
CA GLU A 121 -15.47 15.84 5.85
C GLU A 121 -14.27 16.38 6.64
N SER A 122 -14.28 16.25 7.97
CA SER A 122 -13.14 16.64 8.81
C SER A 122 -11.87 15.87 8.44
N LEU A 123 -11.97 14.53 8.31
CA LEU A 123 -10.82 13.71 7.87
C LEU A 123 -10.33 14.10 6.48
N ARG A 124 -11.23 14.45 5.57
CA ARG A 124 -10.86 14.92 4.23
C ARG A 124 -10.05 16.20 4.27
N GLN A 125 -10.44 17.16 5.11
CA GLN A 125 -9.71 18.42 5.28
C GLN A 125 -8.32 18.18 5.89
N GLU A 126 -8.20 17.30 6.89
CA GLU A 126 -6.90 16.92 7.46
C GLU A 126 -5.98 16.27 6.42
N ILE A 127 -6.52 15.38 5.57
CA ILE A 127 -5.74 14.73 4.52
C ILE A 127 -5.27 15.74 3.46
N ILE A 128 -6.12 16.71 3.08
CA ILE A 128 -5.76 17.77 2.12
C ILE A 128 -4.69 18.70 2.69
N ALA A 129 -4.72 18.97 3.98
CA ALA A 129 -3.77 19.85 4.66
C ALA A 129 -2.44 19.17 5.04
N ALA A 130 -2.36 17.85 4.94
CA ALA A 130 -1.18 17.09 5.33
C ALA A 130 -0.05 17.22 4.29
N GLY A 131 1.18 17.43 4.78
CA GLY A 131 2.38 17.39 3.97
C GLY A 131 2.90 15.99 3.69
N ILE A 132 2.63 15.05 4.61
CA ILE A 132 3.03 13.64 4.50
C ILE A 132 1.85 12.74 4.82
N GLY A 133 1.68 11.69 4.00
CA GLY A 133 0.82 10.54 4.30
C GLY A 133 1.66 9.31 4.61
N ILE A 134 1.41 8.66 5.76
CA ILE A 134 2.14 7.45 6.15
C ILE A 134 1.18 6.27 6.14
N THR A 135 1.55 5.20 5.46
CA THR A 135 0.79 3.94 5.43
C THR A 135 1.65 2.76 5.84
N GLY A 136 1.05 1.77 6.47
CA GLY A 136 1.61 0.43 6.44
C GLY A 136 1.29 -0.22 5.08
N ALA A 137 2.10 -1.17 4.64
CA ALA A 137 1.75 -2.03 3.53
C ALA A 137 0.93 -3.23 4.01
N ASP A 138 -0.10 -3.60 3.26
CA ASP A 138 -0.75 -4.89 3.46
C ASP A 138 0.07 -6.02 2.82
N TYR A 139 0.69 -5.72 1.68
CA TYR A 139 1.69 -6.55 0.99
C TYR A 139 2.68 -5.69 0.24
N ALA A 140 3.82 -6.27 -0.11
CA ALA A 140 4.78 -5.70 -1.06
C ALA A 140 5.22 -6.78 -2.04
N LEU A 141 5.48 -6.40 -3.30
CA LEU A 141 5.80 -7.32 -4.39
C LEU A 141 7.26 -7.09 -4.82
N ALA A 142 8.11 -8.07 -4.51
CA ALA A 142 9.55 -7.96 -4.77
C ALA A 142 9.89 -7.91 -6.26
N GLU A 143 9.07 -8.50 -7.14
CA GLU A 143 9.32 -8.51 -8.59
C GLU A 143 9.22 -7.12 -9.23
N THR A 144 8.41 -6.21 -8.66
CA THR A 144 8.10 -4.91 -9.26
C THR A 144 8.41 -3.72 -8.34
N GLY A 145 8.79 -3.96 -7.07
CA GLY A 145 8.96 -2.90 -6.10
C GLY A 145 7.65 -2.20 -5.73
N THR A 146 6.54 -2.94 -5.78
CA THR A 146 5.19 -2.41 -5.58
C THR A 146 4.71 -2.61 -4.17
N VAL A 147 4.17 -1.57 -3.56
CA VAL A 147 3.41 -1.62 -2.30
C VAL A 147 1.94 -1.81 -2.61
N VAL A 148 1.28 -2.73 -1.89
CA VAL A 148 -0.15 -3.01 -2.04
C VAL A 148 -0.89 -2.57 -0.80
N LEU A 149 -1.93 -1.75 -1.00
CA LEU A 149 -2.84 -1.30 0.04
C LEU A 149 -4.25 -1.84 -0.22
N LEU A 150 -4.82 -2.50 0.77
CA LEU A 150 -6.19 -3.00 0.73
C LEU A 150 -7.11 -1.94 1.33
N ALA A 151 -8.02 -1.43 0.53
CA ALA A 151 -9.03 -0.51 1.04
C ALA A 151 -10.06 -1.28 1.89
N ARG A 152 -10.13 -0.93 3.16
CA ARG A 152 -11.11 -1.45 4.13
C ARG A 152 -11.51 -0.35 5.10
N GLN A 153 -12.51 -0.62 5.90
CA GLN A 153 -12.96 0.36 6.91
C GLN A 153 -11.77 0.77 7.81
N GLY A 154 -11.55 2.08 7.96
CA GLY A 154 -10.40 2.61 8.69
C GLY A 154 -9.10 2.73 7.91
N MET A 155 -9.05 2.28 6.66
CA MET A 155 -7.88 2.37 5.79
C MET A 155 -8.17 3.30 4.61
N GLY A 156 -8.02 4.59 4.84
CA GLY A 156 -8.30 5.61 3.83
C GLY A 156 -7.25 5.61 2.71
N ARG A 157 -7.64 5.20 1.49
CA ARG A 157 -6.76 5.28 0.31
C ARG A 157 -6.18 6.68 0.06
N LEU A 158 -6.88 7.72 0.51
CA LEU A 158 -6.47 9.10 0.31
C LEU A 158 -5.17 9.45 1.04
N VAL A 159 -4.81 8.71 2.10
CA VAL A 159 -3.55 8.90 2.83
C VAL A 159 -2.34 8.71 1.91
N SER A 160 -2.40 7.75 0.99
CA SER A 160 -1.33 7.48 0.02
C SER A 160 -1.45 8.26 -1.28
N LEU A 161 -2.53 9.03 -1.50
CA LEU A 161 -2.82 9.65 -2.78
C LEU A 161 -2.82 11.18 -2.76
N VAL A 162 -3.23 11.80 -1.65
CA VAL A 162 -3.46 13.25 -1.59
C VAL A 162 -2.25 14.02 -1.08
N PRO A 163 -1.58 13.62 0.01
CA PRO A 163 -0.39 14.32 0.48
C PRO A 163 0.71 14.32 -0.59
N PRO A 164 1.50 15.40 -0.71
CA PRO A 164 2.57 15.50 -1.72
C PRO A 164 3.70 14.50 -1.50
N VAL A 165 3.86 13.99 -0.28
CA VAL A 165 4.84 12.96 0.09
C VAL A 165 4.12 11.76 0.70
N HIS A 166 4.44 10.56 0.23
CA HIS A 166 3.93 9.31 0.79
C HIS A 166 5.07 8.47 1.35
N VAL A 167 4.92 8.01 2.58
CA VAL A 167 5.83 7.05 3.25
C VAL A 167 5.11 5.73 3.44
N ALA A 168 5.66 4.65 2.92
CA ALA A 168 5.15 3.30 3.10
C ALA A 168 6.07 2.49 4.02
N LEU A 169 5.52 1.97 5.12
CA LEU A 169 6.20 1.05 6.03
C LEU A 169 5.91 -0.38 5.58
N VAL A 170 6.94 -1.14 5.29
CA VAL A 170 6.82 -2.54 4.85
C VAL A 170 7.52 -3.45 5.85
N ARG A 171 6.75 -4.36 6.44
CA ARG A 171 7.31 -5.41 7.30
C ARG A 171 7.85 -6.55 6.43
N PRO A 172 8.91 -7.21 6.86
CA PRO A 172 9.51 -8.31 6.11
C PRO A 172 8.51 -9.42 5.72
N GLN A 173 7.63 -9.80 6.64
CA GLN A 173 6.63 -10.85 6.42
C GLN A 173 5.53 -10.49 5.41
N ASP A 174 5.41 -9.21 5.04
CA ASP A 174 4.42 -8.72 4.08
C ASP A 174 4.98 -8.68 2.65
N VAL A 175 6.28 -9.02 2.47
CA VAL A 175 6.93 -9.06 1.15
C VAL A 175 6.67 -10.40 0.49
N LEU A 176 6.04 -10.37 -0.67
CA LEU A 176 5.79 -11.51 -1.54
C LEU A 176 6.74 -11.47 -2.75
N GLU A 177 6.96 -12.61 -3.38
CA GLU A 177 7.81 -12.66 -4.57
C GLU A 177 7.12 -12.04 -5.78
N THR A 178 5.87 -12.45 -6.07
CA THR A 178 5.17 -12.14 -7.32
C THR A 178 3.73 -11.64 -7.11
N LEU A 179 3.18 -11.06 -8.17
CA LEU A 179 1.76 -10.68 -8.25
C LEU A 179 0.84 -11.92 -8.20
N ASP A 180 1.29 -13.06 -8.77
CA ASP A 180 0.53 -14.31 -8.71
C ASP A 180 0.39 -14.81 -7.27
N ASP A 181 1.45 -14.71 -6.45
CA ASP A 181 1.41 -15.04 -5.03
C ASP A 181 0.38 -14.18 -4.28
N PHE A 182 0.37 -12.88 -4.56
CA PHE A 182 -0.61 -11.96 -3.98
C PHE A 182 -2.04 -12.39 -4.33
N PHE A 183 -2.34 -12.63 -5.60
CA PHE A 183 -3.69 -13.02 -5.99
C PHE A 183 -4.10 -14.41 -5.50
N LEU A 184 -3.15 -15.33 -5.33
CA LEU A 184 -3.40 -16.60 -4.66
C LEU A 184 -3.87 -16.40 -3.22
N LEU A 185 -3.13 -15.58 -2.44
CA LEU A 185 -3.50 -15.29 -1.05
C LEU A 185 -4.84 -14.54 -0.97
N ARG A 186 -5.13 -13.64 -1.91
CA ARG A 186 -6.42 -12.93 -1.98
C ARG A 186 -7.58 -13.85 -2.31
N ARG A 187 -7.42 -14.83 -3.21
CA ARG A 187 -8.44 -15.85 -3.49
C ARG A 187 -8.71 -16.72 -2.28
N LEU A 188 -7.65 -17.15 -1.58
CA LEU A 188 -7.81 -17.91 -0.33
C LEU A 188 -8.59 -17.09 0.71
N GLN A 189 -8.26 -15.82 0.88
CA GLN A 189 -8.97 -14.94 1.80
C GLN A 189 -10.44 -14.79 1.40
N TYR A 190 -10.74 -14.57 0.12
CA TYR A 190 -12.11 -14.51 -0.41
C TYR A 190 -12.94 -15.73 -0.01
N HIS A 191 -12.39 -16.94 -0.16
CA HIS A 191 -13.07 -18.16 0.23
C HIS A 191 -13.29 -18.29 1.75
N ARG A 192 -12.34 -17.79 2.55
CA ARG A 192 -12.43 -17.81 4.01
C ARG A 192 -13.39 -16.77 4.59
N GLU A 193 -13.49 -15.63 3.94
CA GLU A 193 -14.33 -14.50 4.37
C GLU A 193 -15.72 -14.49 3.73
N GLY A 194 -16.16 -15.62 3.19
CA GLY A 194 -17.52 -15.78 2.68
C GLY A 194 -17.82 -15.02 1.39
N GLY A 195 -16.81 -14.75 0.57
CA GLY A 195 -17.00 -14.12 -0.74
C GLY A 195 -16.74 -12.62 -0.78
N GLU A 196 -16.11 -12.06 0.25
CA GLU A 196 -15.77 -10.65 0.31
C GLU A 196 -14.30 -10.40 -0.06
N MET A 197 -14.04 -9.61 -1.12
CA MET A 197 -12.67 -9.22 -1.52
C MET A 197 -12.34 -7.75 -1.25
N GLY A 198 -13.30 -7.00 -0.75
CA GLY A 198 -13.21 -5.55 -0.74
C GLY A 198 -13.41 -4.95 -2.14
N SER A 199 -13.65 -3.64 -2.21
CA SER A 199 -14.02 -2.95 -3.44
C SER A 199 -12.85 -2.31 -4.18
N TYR A 200 -11.65 -2.31 -3.59
CA TYR A 200 -10.52 -1.56 -4.14
C TYR A 200 -9.18 -2.13 -3.69
N LEU A 201 -8.27 -2.27 -4.64
CA LEU A 201 -6.86 -2.61 -4.44
C LEU A 201 -6.02 -1.44 -4.97
N ASN A 202 -5.04 -0.98 -4.21
CA ASN A 202 -4.11 0.05 -4.65
C ASN A 202 -2.71 -0.55 -4.77
N PHE A 203 -2.16 -0.51 -5.98
CA PHE A 203 -0.79 -0.92 -6.30
C PHE A 203 0.04 0.33 -6.55
N ILE A 204 1.03 0.59 -5.71
CA ILE A 204 1.87 1.78 -5.76
C ILE A 204 3.29 1.34 -6.11
N THR A 205 3.75 1.69 -7.31
CA THR A 205 5.05 1.26 -7.85
C THR A 205 6.05 2.41 -7.94
N GLY A 206 5.73 3.57 -7.36
CA GLY A 206 6.59 4.76 -7.38
C GLY A 206 5.78 6.04 -7.31
N PRO A 207 6.40 7.21 -7.53
CA PRO A 207 5.73 8.50 -7.51
C PRO A 207 4.72 8.61 -8.66
N SER A 208 3.72 9.50 -8.49
CA SER A 208 2.74 9.78 -9.53
C SER A 208 3.42 10.36 -10.77
N ARG A 209 3.27 9.70 -11.90
CA ARG A 209 3.82 10.13 -13.20
C ARG A 209 2.70 10.19 -14.22
N THR A 210 2.58 11.32 -14.88
CA THR A 210 1.62 11.53 -15.97
C THR A 210 2.39 11.94 -17.22
N ALA A 211 2.17 11.25 -18.34
CA ALA A 211 2.65 11.67 -19.64
C ALA A 211 1.56 12.52 -20.29
N ASP A 212 1.88 13.78 -20.62
CA ASP A 212 0.97 14.66 -21.31
C ASP A 212 1.03 14.48 -22.84
N ILE A 213 0.04 15.01 -23.53
CA ILE A 213 -0.11 14.98 -25.00
C ILE A 213 1.14 15.55 -25.70
N GLU A 214 1.88 16.43 -25.06
CA GLU A 214 3.13 17.02 -25.56
C GLU A 214 4.40 16.20 -25.22
N GLN A 215 4.25 14.94 -24.78
CA GLN A 215 5.35 14.01 -24.40
C GLN A 215 6.21 14.52 -23.20
N THR A 216 5.68 15.45 -22.44
CA THR A 216 6.35 15.92 -21.22
C THR A 216 5.91 15.09 -20.03
N LEU A 217 6.89 14.46 -19.35
CA LEU A 217 6.63 13.71 -18.12
C LEU A 217 6.45 14.68 -16.96
N VAL A 218 5.26 14.72 -16.37
CA VAL A 218 4.95 15.52 -15.18
C VAL A 218 4.81 14.62 -13.97
N VAL A 219 5.50 14.96 -12.88
CA VAL A 219 5.47 14.20 -11.62
C VAL A 219 4.56 14.90 -10.61
N GLY A 220 3.71 14.14 -9.92
CA GLY A 220 2.91 14.64 -8.80
C GLY A 220 1.58 15.30 -9.16
N VAL A 221 1.03 15.08 -10.37
CA VAL A 221 -0.25 15.67 -10.80
C VAL A 221 -1.46 14.96 -10.17
N HIS A 222 -1.44 13.63 -10.14
CA HIS A 222 -2.57 12.81 -9.68
C HIS A 222 -2.26 11.98 -8.42
N GLY A 223 -1.20 12.33 -7.70
CA GLY A 223 -0.76 11.65 -6.50
C GLY A 223 0.56 12.22 -5.98
N PRO A 224 1.20 11.57 -5.00
CA PRO A 224 2.44 12.04 -4.41
C PRO A 224 3.54 12.24 -5.47
N LYS A 225 4.25 13.36 -5.36
CA LYS A 225 5.43 13.65 -6.18
C LYS A 225 6.68 12.95 -5.64
N GLU A 226 6.68 12.61 -4.37
CA GLU A 226 7.77 11.98 -3.67
C GLU A 226 7.25 10.81 -2.84
N VAL A 227 7.93 9.66 -2.93
CA VAL A 227 7.52 8.44 -2.22
C VAL A 227 8.72 7.81 -1.53
N HIS A 228 8.53 7.39 -0.29
CA HIS A 228 9.54 6.77 0.55
C HIS A 228 9.08 5.37 0.95
N LEU A 229 9.97 4.41 0.79
CA LEU A 229 9.77 3.03 1.19
C LEU A 229 10.68 2.72 2.37
N VAL A 230 10.11 2.47 3.54
CA VAL A 230 10.84 2.03 4.73
C VAL A 230 10.67 0.53 4.84
N LEU A 231 11.71 -0.22 4.47
CA LEU A 231 11.75 -1.68 4.57
C LEU A 231 12.29 -2.05 5.95
N LEU A 232 11.39 -2.43 6.84
CA LEU A 232 11.73 -2.88 8.18
C LEU A 232 12.47 -4.23 8.11
N GLY A 233 13.55 -4.40 8.86
CA GLY A 233 14.38 -5.59 8.88
C GLY A 233 14.39 -6.32 10.22
#